data_3c57de790d98d9bd31d84b64c96af8d4
#
_entry.id   3c57de790d98d9bd31d84b64c96af8d4
#
_cell.length_a   1.000
_cell.length_b   1.000
_cell.length_c   1.000
_cell.angle_alpha   90.00
_cell.angle_beta   90.00
_cell.angle_gamma   90.00
#
_symmetry.space_group_name_H-M   'P 1'
#
loop_
_entity.id
_entity.type
_entity.pdbx_description
1 polymer ?
#
loop_
_entity_poly.entity_id
_entity_poly.type
_entity_poly.pdbx_seq_one_letter_code
_entity_poly.pdbx_strand_id
1 'polypeptide(L)'
;MKTLFTAEAISKGARSGTLKSPDGLLDVTLGNPLEAGIETRGPNPELLFAGAYSACYHGALVNAARKLGTPVEDSTVHAMVSLVEDDKGGYGLAVELHALLPDLAPDQAQRIMEEAHQTCPYSKALRGEASVALIADTPALEKILDQDSEVIGKLPAGTRE
;
A
#
# COMPACT_ATOMS: atom_id res chain seq x y z
N MET A 1 17.56 -6.92 13.19
CA MET A 1 16.07 -6.82 13.05
C MET A 1 15.52 -8.23 12.84
N LYS A 2 14.29 -8.51 13.29
CA LYS A 2 13.63 -9.81 13.13
C LYS A 2 12.51 -9.64 12.10
N THR A 3 12.53 -10.43 11.01
CA THR A 3 11.43 -10.49 10.05
C THR A 3 10.22 -11.16 10.70
N LEU A 4 9.03 -10.55 10.61
CA LEU A 4 7.79 -11.10 11.15
C LEU A 4 7.03 -11.88 10.06
N PHE A 5 6.93 -11.33 8.87
CA PHE A 5 6.40 -11.96 7.66
C PHE A 5 6.96 -11.25 6.42
N THR A 6 6.79 -11.86 5.26
CA THR A 6 7.13 -11.25 3.96
C THR A 6 5.89 -11.33 3.07
N ALA A 7 5.54 -10.22 2.45
CA ALA A 7 4.56 -10.16 1.37
C ALA A 7 5.30 -9.98 0.04
N GLU A 8 4.79 -10.59 -1.01
CA GLU A 8 5.41 -10.60 -2.33
C GLU A 8 4.39 -10.23 -3.41
N ALA A 9 4.82 -9.42 -4.36
CA ALA A 9 4.04 -9.11 -5.55
C ALA A 9 4.96 -8.91 -6.75
N ILE A 10 4.49 -9.31 -7.92
CA ILE A 10 5.24 -9.29 -9.17
C ILE A 10 4.49 -8.45 -10.20
N SER A 11 5.18 -7.47 -10.77
CA SER A 11 4.64 -6.62 -11.84
C SER A 11 5.22 -7.03 -13.19
N LYS A 12 4.35 -7.14 -14.22
CA LYS A 12 4.73 -7.37 -15.62
C LYS A 12 4.05 -6.32 -16.51
N GLY A 13 4.78 -5.67 -17.41
CA GLY A 13 4.22 -4.65 -18.32
C GLY A 13 4.09 -3.26 -17.69
N ALA A 14 4.86 -2.96 -16.64
CA ALA A 14 4.93 -1.66 -15.97
C ALA A 14 3.54 -1.10 -15.57
N ARG A 15 3.30 0.20 -15.77
CA ARG A 15 2.10 0.93 -15.29
C ARG A 15 0.82 0.57 -16.03
N SER A 16 0.92 -0.10 -17.20
CA SER A 16 -0.24 -0.53 -18.02
C SER A 16 -0.35 -2.06 -18.10
N GLY A 17 0.38 -2.78 -17.26
CA GLY A 17 0.45 -4.23 -17.26
C GLY A 17 -0.37 -4.89 -16.16
N THR A 18 0.18 -5.94 -15.55
CA THR A 18 -0.46 -6.70 -14.48
C THR A 18 0.37 -6.68 -13.21
N LEU A 19 -0.31 -6.82 -12.07
CA LEU A 19 0.30 -6.95 -10.76
C LEU A 19 -0.36 -8.15 -10.05
N LYS A 20 0.45 -9.13 -9.67
CA LYS A 20 -0.02 -10.37 -9.04
C LYS A 20 0.82 -10.74 -7.83
N SER A 21 0.19 -11.36 -6.84
CA SER A 21 0.90 -12.04 -5.75
C SER A 21 0.92 -13.56 -5.97
N PRO A 22 1.98 -14.26 -5.55
CA PRO A 22 2.08 -15.71 -5.71
C PRO A 22 0.98 -16.51 -5.00
N ASP A 23 0.42 -15.93 -3.91
CA ASP A 23 -0.69 -16.51 -3.16
C ASP A 23 -2.09 -16.26 -3.79
N GLY A 24 -2.15 -15.52 -4.90
CA GLY A 24 -3.39 -15.19 -5.61
C GLY A 24 -4.28 -14.17 -4.91
N LEU A 25 -3.88 -13.59 -3.77
CA LEU A 25 -4.67 -12.57 -3.06
C LEU A 25 -4.67 -11.23 -3.78
N LEU A 26 -3.69 -10.97 -4.63
CA LEU A 26 -3.60 -9.79 -5.48
C LEU A 26 -3.47 -10.24 -6.94
N ASP A 27 -4.46 -9.93 -7.76
CA ASP A 27 -4.47 -10.13 -9.21
C ASP A 27 -5.22 -8.99 -9.88
N VAL A 28 -4.50 -8.03 -10.41
CA VAL A 28 -5.09 -6.83 -11.00
C VAL A 28 -4.40 -6.45 -12.31
N THR A 29 -5.19 -5.96 -13.25
CA THR A 29 -4.70 -5.23 -14.42
C THR A 29 -4.58 -3.77 -14.09
N LEU A 30 -3.39 -3.19 -14.29
CA LEU A 30 -3.12 -1.79 -13.98
C LEU A 30 -3.68 -0.86 -15.05
N GLY A 31 -4.15 0.31 -14.62
CA GLY A 31 -4.52 1.42 -15.48
C GLY A 31 -3.50 2.56 -15.38
N ASN A 32 -3.15 3.15 -16.51
CA ASN A 32 -2.25 4.29 -16.53
C ASN A 32 -3.01 5.58 -16.88
N PRO A 33 -3.32 6.45 -15.91
CA PRO A 33 -4.10 7.66 -16.16
C PRO A 33 -3.36 8.72 -17.00
N LEU A 34 -2.04 8.55 -17.21
CA LEU A 34 -1.23 9.45 -18.04
C LEU A 34 -1.22 9.04 -19.51
N GLU A 35 -1.78 7.89 -19.85
CA GLU A 35 -1.81 7.36 -21.22
C GLU A 35 -3.06 7.83 -21.94
N ALA A 36 -2.90 8.71 -22.92
CA ALA A 36 -4.00 9.29 -23.67
C ALA A 36 -4.73 8.24 -24.54
N GLY A 37 -6.07 8.25 -24.52
CA GLY A 37 -6.90 7.43 -25.42
C GLY A 37 -7.18 6.02 -24.94
N ILE A 38 -6.68 5.61 -23.76
CA ILE A 38 -7.01 4.33 -23.17
C ILE A 38 -7.97 4.56 -22.00
N GLU A 39 -9.22 4.10 -22.12
CA GLU A 39 -10.10 3.96 -20.97
C GLU A 39 -9.62 2.80 -20.09
N THR A 40 -8.44 2.93 -19.50
CA THR A 40 -7.90 1.92 -18.60
C THR A 40 -8.60 2.02 -17.24
N ARG A 41 -9.63 1.22 -17.07
CA ARG A 41 -10.28 1.01 -15.79
C ARG A 41 -9.47 0.01 -14.96
N GLY A 42 -8.43 0.47 -14.32
CA GLY A 42 -7.63 -0.35 -13.42
C GLY A 42 -6.98 0.50 -12.35
N PRO A 43 -6.58 -0.08 -11.22
CA PRO A 43 -5.80 0.64 -10.24
C PRO A 43 -4.45 1.04 -10.84
N ASN A 44 -3.97 2.23 -10.48
CA ASN A 44 -2.60 2.64 -10.75
C ASN A 44 -1.73 2.44 -9.50
N PRO A 45 -0.40 2.53 -9.62
CA PRO A 45 0.50 2.38 -8.46
C PRO A 45 0.19 3.34 -7.31
N GLU A 46 -0.22 4.58 -7.62
CA GLU A 46 -0.55 5.59 -6.61
C GLU A 46 -1.82 5.20 -5.83
N LEU A 47 -2.84 4.65 -6.49
CA LEU A 47 -4.06 4.14 -5.83
C LEU A 47 -3.76 2.94 -4.93
N LEU A 48 -2.93 2.00 -5.41
CA LEU A 48 -2.51 0.85 -4.60
C LEU A 48 -1.71 1.30 -3.38
N PHE A 49 -0.82 2.28 -3.56
CA PHE A 49 -0.04 2.85 -2.46
C PHE A 49 -0.94 3.61 -1.47
N ALA A 50 -1.92 4.39 -1.95
CA ALA A 50 -2.89 5.07 -1.10
C ALA A 50 -3.69 4.07 -0.24
N GLY A 51 -4.18 2.97 -0.84
CA GLY A 51 -4.88 1.90 -0.13
C GLY A 51 -4.00 1.24 0.94
N ALA A 52 -2.79 0.85 0.57
CA ALA A 52 -1.85 0.24 1.50
C ALA A 52 -1.43 1.19 2.63
N TYR A 53 -1.17 2.47 2.30
CA TYR A 53 -0.76 3.46 3.30
C TYR A 53 -1.92 3.80 4.25
N SER A 54 -3.14 3.99 3.74
CA SER A 54 -4.30 4.26 4.61
C SER A 54 -4.50 3.14 5.63
N ALA A 55 -4.45 1.87 5.21
CA ALA A 55 -4.60 0.72 6.10
C ALA A 55 -3.47 0.62 7.14
N CYS A 56 -2.21 0.78 6.71
CA CYS A 56 -1.06 0.73 7.60
C CYS A 56 -1.06 1.89 8.61
N TYR A 57 -1.37 3.09 8.16
CA TYR A 57 -1.45 4.27 9.02
C TYR A 57 -2.63 4.18 9.99
N HIS A 58 -3.78 3.66 9.55
CA HIS A 58 -4.95 3.46 10.41
C HIS A 58 -4.63 2.52 11.57
N GLY A 59 -3.93 1.41 11.31
CA GLY A 59 -3.45 0.53 12.38
C GLY A 59 -2.54 1.24 13.39
N ALA A 60 -1.64 2.08 12.91
CA ALA A 60 -0.77 2.91 13.77
C ALA A 60 -1.58 3.95 14.56
N LEU A 61 -2.60 4.55 13.93
CA LEU A 61 -3.49 5.55 14.56
C LEU A 61 -4.28 4.95 15.72
N VAL A 62 -4.90 3.78 15.53
CA VAL A 62 -5.63 3.08 16.60
C VAL A 62 -4.70 2.72 17.76
N ASN A 63 -3.48 2.29 17.46
CA ASN A 63 -2.47 1.97 18.48
C ASN A 63 -2.00 3.24 19.22
N ALA A 64 -1.78 4.35 18.51
CA ALA A 64 -1.41 5.64 19.10
C ALA A 64 -2.50 6.16 20.02
N ALA A 65 -3.77 6.11 19.60
CA ALA A 65 -4.93 6.51 20.39
C ALA A 65 -5.01 5.72 21.70
N ARG A 66 -4.84 4.39 21.62
CA ARG A 66 -4.82 3.52 22.81
C ARG A 66 -3.66 3.87 23.75
N LYS A 67 -2.47 4.08 23.21
CA LYS A 67 -1.28 4.46 23.99
C LYS A 67 -1.45 5.80 24.71
N LEU A 68 -2.15 6.74 24.10
CA LEU A 68 -2.45 8.05 24.67
C LEU A 68 -3.67 8.05 25.61
N GLY A 69 -4.25 6.88 25.88
CA GLY A 69 -5.38 6.73 26.79
C GLY A 69 -6.72 7.21 26.22
N THR A 70 -6.80 7.39 24.91
CA THR A 70 -8.00 7.86 24.20
C THR A 70 -8.32 6.88 23.07
N PRO A 71 -8.77 5.66 23.38
CA PRO A 71 -9.13 4.68 22.36
C PRO A 71 -10.23 5.24 21.45
N VAL A 72 -10.11 4.97 20.16
CA VAL A 72 -11.04 5.43 19.12
C VAL A 72 -11.78 4.26 18.53
N GLU A 73 -13.09 4.43 18.36
CA GLU A 73 -13.99 3.53 17.64
C GLU A 73 -14.51 4.29 16.40
N ASP A 74 -14.94 3.58 15.38
CA ASP A 74 -15.49 4.17 14.14
C ASP A 74 -14.58 5.21 13.44
N SER A 75 -13.26 5.08 13.65
CA SER A 75 -12.30 5.96 12.98
C SER A 75 -12.10 5.55 11.52
N THR A 76 -11.86 6.54 10.65
CA THR A 76 -11.50 6.30 9.26
C THR A 76 -10.24 7.06 8.88
N VAL A 77 -9.47 6.51 7.94
CA VAL A 77 -8.31 7.17 7.35
C VAL A 77 -8.49 7.23 5.84
N HIS A 78 -8.37 8.43 5.30
CA HIS A 78 -8.32 8.68 3.87
C HIS A 78 -6.90 9.13 3.50
N ALA A 79 -6.25 8.38 2.61
CA ALA A 79 -4.96 8.75 2.05
C ALA A 79 -5.13 9.19 0.60
N MET A 80 -4.56 10.34 0.26
CA MET A 80 -4.44 10.82 -1.12
C MET A 80 -2.97 10.79 -1.51
N VAL A 81 -2.68 10.14 -2.64
CA VAL A 81 -1.32 10.02 -3.18
C VAL A 81 -1.32 10.58 -4.59
N SER A 82 -0.55 11.61 -4.79
CA SER A 82 -0.37 12.29 -6.08
C SER A 82 1.01 11.99 -6.65
N LEU A 83 1.06 11.63 -7.93
CA LEU A 83 2.30 11.70 -8.70
C LEU A 83 2.54 13.16 -9.07
N VAL A 84 3.70 13.68 -8.73
CA VAL A 84 4.09 15.06 -8.99
C VAL A 84 5.35 15.10 -9.85
N GLU A 85 5.49 16.14 -10.66
CA GLU A 85 6.70 16.42 -11.43
C GLU A 85 7.46 17.56 -10.75
N ASP A 86 8.77 17.43 -10.62
CA ASP A 86 9.64 18.47 -10.08
C ASP A 86 10.15 19.40 -11.21
N ASP A 87 10.79 20.52 -10.83
CA ASP A 87 11.32 21.52 -11.77
C ASP A 87 12.42 21.00 -12.71
N LYS A 88 12.90 19.78 -12.51
CA LYS A 88 13.93 19.11 -13.31
C LYS A 88 13.38 18.00 -14.19
N GLY A 89 12.05 17.81 -14.21
CA GLY A 89 11.38 16.74 -14.93
C GLY A 89 11.49 15.36 -14.24
N GLY A 90 11.86 15.32 -12.97
CA GLY A 90 11.81 14.12 -12.13
C GLY A 90 10.43 13.93 -11.53
N TYR A 91 10.09 12.66 -11.20
CA TYR A 91 8.82 12.35 -10.57
C TYR A 91 8.99 12.08 -9.08
N GLY A 92 8.01 12.55 -8.29
CA GLY A 92 7.91 12.32 -6.86
C GLY A 92 6.48 11.98 -6.45
N LEU A 93 6.29 11.71 -5.17
CA LEU A 93 4.96 11.53 -4.58
C LEU A 93 4.68 12.65 -3.57
N ALA A 94 3.48 13.22 -3.65
CA ALA A 94 2.90 14.01 -2.58
C ALA A 94 1.79 13.19 -1.91
N VAL A 95 1.75 13.21 -0.57
CA VAL A 95 0.80 12.42 0.20
C VAL A 95 0.09 13.29 1.22
N GLU A 96 -1.24 13.17 1.26
CA GLU A 96 -2.07 13.73 2.33
C GLU A 96 -2.77 12.59 3.07
N LEU A 97 -2.79 12.68 4.40
CA LEU A 97 -3.50 11.76 5.28
C LEU A 97 -4.55 12.52 6.07
N HIS A 98 -5.80 12.13 5.93
CA HIS A 98 -6.92 12.66 6.70
C HIS A 98 -7.45 11.55 7.60
N ALA A 99 -7.70 11.86 8.87
CA ALA A 99 -8.33 10.95 9.81
C ALA A 99 -9.62 11.57 10.36
N LEU A 100 -10.70 10.81 10.30
CA LEU A 100 -11.94 11.15 10.99
C LEU A 100 -11.96 10.39 12.33
N LEU A 101 -12.00 11.15 13.42
CA LEU A 101 -12.06 10.69 14.81
C LEU A 101 -13.27 11.37 15.46
N PRO A 102 -14.49 10.83 15.30
CA PRO A 102 -15.74 11.57 15.53
C PRO A 102 -15.90 12.17 16.94
N ASP A 103 -15.40 11.47 17.96
CA ASP A 103 -15.63 11.81 19.35
C ASP A 103 -14.50 12.64 19.99
N LEU A 104 -13.53 13.11 19.16
CA LEU A 104 -12.36 13.80 19.67
C LEU A 104 -12.33 15.29 19.28
N ALA A 105 -11.81 16.09 20.20
CA ALA A 105 -11.46 17.48 19.88
C ALA A 105 -10.31 17.51 18.84
N PRO A 106 -10.27 18.54 17.97
CA PRO A 106 -9.28 18.61 16.88
C PRO A 106 -7.82 18.53 17.33
N ASP A 107 -7.47 19.09 18.47
CA ASP A 107 -6.13 19.05 19.05
C ASP A 107 -5.75 17.66 19.55
N GLN A 108 -6.69 16.91 20.09
CA GLN A 108 -6.49 15.51 20.48
C GLN A 108 -6.32 14.62 19.26
N ALA A 109 -7.17 14.78 18.25
CA ALA A 109 -7.05 14.08 16.97
C ALA A 109 -5.68 14.33 16.33
N GLN A 110 -5.23 15.58 16.28
CA GLN A 110 -3.94 15.95 15.71
C GLN A 110 -2.77 15.27 16.44
N ARG A 111 -2.76 15.24 17.77
CA ARG A 111 -1.72 14.54 18.56
C ARG A 111 -1.67 13.04 18.27
N ILE A 112 -2.83 12.41 18.14
CA ILE A 112 -2.93 10.99 17.79
C ILE A 112 -2.36 10.74 16.39
N MET A 113 -2.69 11.60 15.43
CA MET A 113 -2.16 11.53 14.06
C MET A 113 -0.65 11.69 14.02
N GLU A 114 -0.09 12.61 14.79
CA GLU A 114 1.37 12.84 14.87
C GLU A 114 2.09 11.61 15.48
N GLU A 115 1.58 11.04 16.57
CA GLU A 115 2.13 9.83 17.16
C GLU A 115 2.02 8.64 16.21
N ALA A 116 0.90 8.50 15.49
CA ALA A 116 0.72 7.50 14.46
C ALA A 116 1.74 7.65 13.33
N HIS A 117 2.02 8.90 12.91
CA HIS A 117 3.03 9.18 11.87
C HIS A 117 4.44 8.77 12.31
N GLN A 118 4.79 8.91 13.59
CA GLN A 118 6.08 8.47 14.10
C GLN A 118 6.24 6.93 14.12
N THR A 119 5.14 6.20 14.30
CA THR A 119 5.18 4.76 14.53
C THR A 119 4.80 3.93 13.29
N CYS A 120 4.06 4.50 12.34
CA CYS A 120 3.62 3.82 11.12
C CYS A 120 4.82 3.38 10.26
N PRO A 121 4.94 2.10 9.87
CA PRO A 121 6.02 1.60 9.01
C PRO A 121 6.13 2.33 7.68
N TYR A 122 5.00 2.66 7.02
CA TYR A 122 5.01 3.39 5.75
C TYR A 122 5.48 4.84 5.91
N SER A 123 5.06 5.52 6.98
CA SER A 123 5.57 6.86 7.30
C SER A 123 7.08 6.84 7.53
N LYS A 124 7.59 5.82 8.24
CA LYS A 124 9.03 5.62 8.46
C LYS A 124 9.76 5.38 7.16
N ALA A 125 9.22 4.53 6.28
CA ALA A 125 9.81 4.26 4.96
C ALA A 125 9.92 5.54 4.11
N LEU A 126 8.88 6.39 4.09
CA LEU A 126 8.90 7.68 3.38
C LEU A 126 9.92 8.68 3.95
N ARG A 127 10.29 8.56 5.22
CA ARG A 127 11.38 9.33 5.83
C ARG A 127 12.76 8.73 5.58
N GLY A 128 12.88 7.69 4.77
CA GLY A 128 14.15 7.05 4.42
C GLY A 128 14.64 6.01 5.44
N GLU A 129 13.78 5.54 6.34
CA GLU A 129 14.16 4.54 7.36
C GLU A 129 14.07 3.08 6.84
N ALA A 130 13.62 2.88 5.58
CA ALA A 130 13.55 1.55 4.97
C ALA A 130 14.89 1.19 4.30
N SER A 131 15.31 -0.07 4.47
CA SER A 131 16.41 -0.66 3.71
C SER A 131 15.87 -1.26 2.41
N VAL A 132 16.44 -0.87 1.27
CA VAL A 132 16.09 -1.40 -0.05
C VAL A 132 17.31 -2.07 -0.65
N ALA A 133 17.23 -3.37 -0.93
CA ALA A 133 18.23 -4.12 -1.69
C ALA A 133 17.81 -4.19 -3.16
N LEU A 134 18.73 -3.89 -4.07
CA LEU A 134 18.52 -4.02 -5.51
C LEU A 134 19.30 -5.26 -5.99
N ILE A 135 18.57 -6.25 -6.49
CA ILE A 135 19.13 -7.51 -6.96
C ILE A 135 18.69 -7.69 -8.42
N ALA A 136 19.67 -7.76 -9.33
CA ALA A 136 19.41 -8.13 -10.71
C ALA A 136 19.25 -9.66 -10.78
N ASP A 137 18.03 -10.11 -11.02
CA ASP A 137 17.71 -11.53 -11.09
C ASP A 137 17.75 -12.05 -12.53
N THR A 138 18.03 -13.34 -12.69
CA THR A 138 18.01 -14.03 -13.97
C THR A 138 16.66 -14.72 -14.20
N PRO A 139 16.36 -15.28 -15.42
CA PRO A 139 15.03 -15.72 -15.86
C PRO A 139 14.24 -16.71 -14.99
N ALA A 140 14.74 -17.06 -13.80
CA ALA A 140 14.02 -17.92 -12.86
C ALA A 140 12.69 -17.33 -12.36
N LEU A 141 12.56 -15.98 -12.34
CA LEU A 141 11.30 -15.31 -11.95
C LEU A 141 10.16 -15.55 -12.96
N GLU A 142 10.45 -15.69 -14.26
CA GLU A 142 9.41 -16.01 -15.26
C GLU A 142 8.76 -17.36 -15.00
N LYS A 143 9.52 -18.34 -14.48
CA LYS A 143 8.99 -19.68 -14.19
C LYS A 143 8.02 -19.68 -13.02
N ILE A 144 8.15 -18.78 -12.07
CA ILE A 144 7.21 -18.65 -10.93
C ILE A 144 5.85 -18.16 -11.43
N LEU A 145 5.83 -17.19 -12.35
CA LEU A 145 4.59 -16.64 -12.92
C LEU A 145 3.83 -17.63 -13.83
N ASP A 146 4.56 -18.52 -14.52
CA ASP A 146 3.95 -19.50 -15.43
C ASP A 146 3.47 -20.78 -14.70
N GLN A 147 4.07 -21.15 -13.56
CA GLN A 147 3.69 -22.31 -12.78
C GLN A 147 2.43 -22.10 -11.94
N ASP A 148 2.13 -20.86 -11.52
CA ASP A 148 0.99 -20.56 -10.67
C ASP A 148 -0.36 -20.55 -11.41
N SER A 149 -0.37 -20.46 -12.75
CA SER A 149 -1.61 -20.63 -13.52
C SER A 149 -2.18 -22.06 -13.46
N GLU A 150 -1.38 -23.08 -13.15
CA GLU A 150 -1.83 -24.47 -13.00
C GLU A 150 -2.18 -24.85 -11.55
N VAL A 151 -1.65 -24.15 -10.53
CA VAL A 151 -1.84 -24.49 -9.11
C VAL A 151 -3.12 -23.86 -8.53
N ILE A 152 -3.54 -22.70 -9.04
CA ILE A 152 -4.75 -21.98 -8.57
C ILE A 152 -6.04 -22.79 -8.84
N GLY A 153 -6.02 -23.74 -9.79
CA GLY A 153 -7.16 -24.64 -10.08
C GLY A 153 -7.42 -25.73 -9.03
N LYS A 154 -6.60 -25.87 -7.98
CA LYS A 154 -6.66 -27.01 -7.05
C LYS A 154 -6.86 -26.68 -5.59
N LEU A 155 -7.13 -25.44 -5.21
CA LEU A 155 -7.49 -25.12 -3.83
C LEU A 155 -8.96 -25.44 -3.57
N PRO A 156 -9.30 -26.32 -2.59
CA PRO A 156 -10.68 -26.59 -2.22
C PRO A 156 -11.31 -25.32 -1.65
N ALA A 157 -12.54 -25.02 -2.11
CA ALA A 157 -13.34 -23.93 -1.57
C ALA A 157 -13.45 -24.08 -0.05
N GLY A 158 -12.78 -23.21 0.68
CA GLY A 158 -12.84 -23.17 2.13
C GLY A 158 -14.28 -22.90 2.59
N THR A 159 -14.85 -23.84 3.32
CA THR A 159 -16.10 -23.69 4.06
C THR A 159 -16.01 -22.48 4.98
N ARG A 160 -16.89 -21.51 4.73
CA ARG A 160 -17.18 -20.42 5.69
C ARG A 160 -18.16 -20.99 6.72
N GLU A 161 -17.75 -21.12 7.96
CA GLU A 161 -18.60 -21.08 9.14
C GLU A 161 -18.33 -19.79 9.91
#